data_a8981e5875893b01cc6b8565487b8aaa
#
_entry.id   a8981e5875893b01cc6b8565487b8aaa
#
_cell.length_a   1.000
_cell.length_b   1.000
_cell.length_c   1.000
_cell.angle_alpha   90.00
_cell.angle_beta   90.00
_cell.angle_gamma   90.00
#
_symmetry.space_group_name_H-M   'P 1'
#
loop_
_entity.id
_entity.type
_entity.pdbx_description
1 polymer ?
#
loop_
_entity_poly.entity_id
_entity_poly.type
_entity_poly.pdbx_seq_one_letter_code
_entity_poly.pdbx_strand_id
1 'polypeptide(L)'
;MNTVFSNIANARITDKPLNKVWMDLFMSANEVLMATGYVSNDAVKELHKILEDSEHSQKINLLVGMHYLEGFTRPQYNSLCELNHFLQEEQRGAVYISPRVKFHGKMYSFKSQNEIHGLIGSANLTCFWDNTERTYETMLHLSNFQMASKLHNDIEQVIQQLGVTINKVEKPTDFKEHNVHLEKYLGVEKISDSKVEQLFSQISAYHFNLPVKTFPESSLNRFFAKGRKNKRGFYLPRPWYEAELIVSTKFLSADGYPKQKEFTVITDDGWQFECNTTGQNGKNFSSKGDQTIFGKWIKGRLEATDCLRTGEPVTEETLRKYGNDHIELRSTDNPNIWLLSFKGKN
;
A
#
# COMPACT_ATOMS: atom_id res chain seq x y z
N MET A 1 -3.09 -7.86 29.33
CA MET A 1 -4.07 -7.64 28.25
C MET A 1 -4.30 -6.15 28.12
N ASN A 2 -3.99 -5.54 26.99
CA ASN A 2 -4.11 -4.10 26.75
C ASN A 2 -4.77 -3.84 25.40
N THR A 3 -5.59 -2.78 25.32
CA THR A 3 -6.13 -2.32 24.05
C THR A 3 -5.10 -1.45 23.33
N VAL A 4 -4.95 -1.64 22.03
CA VAL A 4 -4.04 -0.89 21.16
C VAL A 4 -4.85 -0.28 20.02
N PHE A 5 -4.56 0.96 19.68
CA PHE A 5 -5.30 1.74 18.67
C PHE A 5 -4.37 2.20 17.55
N SER A 6 -4.95 2.45 16.37
CA SER A 6 -4.21 2.99 15.23
C SER A 6 -3.57 4.34 15.49
N ASN A 7 -4.15 5.21 16.34
CA ASN A 7 -3.69 6.57 16.56
C ASN A 7 -3.52 7.39 15.27
N ILE A 8 -4.57 8.01 14.81
CA ILE A 8 -4.51 9.03 13.75
C ILE A 8 -4.27 10.42 14.34
N ALA A 9 -3.91 11.39 13.49
CA ALA A 9 -3.46 12.74 13.90
C ALA A 9 -4.36 13.42 14.94
N ASN A 10 -5.68 13.28 14.82
CA ASN A 10 -6.68 13.92 15.69
C ASN A 10 -7.28 12.99 16.76
N ALA A 11 -6.82 11.75 16.88
CA ALA A 11 -7.34 10.75 17.82
C ALA A 11 -6.21 9.83 18.31
N ARG A 12 -5.47 10.28 19.32
CA ARG A 12 -4.39 9.52 19.96
C ARG A 12 -4.87 9.04 21.33
N ILE A 13 -5.11 7.73 21.46
CA ILE A 13 -5.60 7.11 22.71
C ILE A 13 -4.47 6.36 23.42
N THR A 14 -3.54 5.76 22.66
CA THR A 14 -2.42 4.99 23.23
C THR A 14 -1.07 5.66 22.92
N ASP A 15 -0.10 5.53 23.82
CA ASP A 15 1.24 6.08 23.65
C ASP A 15 1.96 5.43 22.44
N LYS A 16 1.71 4.14 22.24
CA LYS A 16 2.30 3.36 21.15
C LYS A 16 1.20 2.94 20.16
N PRO A 17 1.21 3.45 18.92
CA PRO A 17 0.21 3.11 17.93
C PRO A 17 0.32 1.65 17.47
N LEU A 18 -0.78 1.10 16.97
CA LEU A 18 -0.93 -0.30 16.56
C LEU A 18 0.17 -0.75 15.60
N ASN A 19 0.49 0.04 14.58
CA ASN A 19 1.54 -0.28 13.60
C ASN A 19 2.90 -0.51 14.26
N LYS A 20 3.27 0.28 15.28
CA LYS A 20 4.52 0.10 16.02
C LYS A 20 4.48 -1.14 16.92
N VAL A 21 3.33 -1.40 17.56
CA VAL A 21 3.17 -2.63 18.37
C VAL A 21 3.29 -3.86 17.50
N TRP A 22 2.56 -3.90 16.37
CA TRP A 22 2.59 -5.01 15.43
C TRP A 22 4.01 -5.25 14.92
N MET A 23 4.70 -4.21 14.47
CA MET A 23 6.05 -4.31 13.93
C MET A 23 7.06 -4.80 14.97
N ASP A 24 6.99 -4.31 16.22
CA ASP A 24 7.90 -4.77 17.27
C ASP A 24 7.70 -6.24 17.61
N LEU A 25 6.45 -6.71 17.65
CA LEU A 25 6.11 -8.12 17.86
C LEU A 25 6.58 -8.97 16.68
N PHE A 26 6.32 -8.52 15.46
CA PHE A 26 6.73 -9.20 14.23
C PHE A 26 8.25 -9.39 14.18
N MET A 27 9.02 -8.32 14.39
CA MET A 27 10.49 -8.36 14.31
C MET A 27 11.14 -9.18 15.43
N SER A 28 10.45 -9.43 16.54
CA SER A 28 10.95 -10.27 17.64
C SER A 28 10.55 -11.74 17.53
N ALA A 29 9.62 -12.08 16.64
CA ALA A 29 9.06 -13.43 16.52
C ALA A 29 9.93 -14.34 15.64
N ASN A 30 9.94 -15.64 15.98
CA ASN A 30 10.48 -16.72 15.14
C ASN A 30 9.36 -17.38 14.32
N GLU A 31 8.12 -17.33 14.82
CA GLU A 31 6.94 -17.88 14.18
C GLU A 31 5.79 -16.89 14.27
N VAL A 32 5.13 -16.63 13.13
CA VAL A 32 3.99 -15.72 13.04
C VAL A 32 2.83 -16.43 12.36
N LEU A 33 1.69 -16.49 13.03
CA LEU A 33 0.44 -16.96 12.46
C LEU A 33 -0.50 -15.79 12.26
N MET A 34 -1.07 -15.67 11.09
CA MET A 34 -1.98 -14.60 10.70
C MET A 34 -3.25 -15.17 10.08
N ALA A 35 -4.41 -14.78 10.61
CA ALA A 35 -5.70 -15.03 9.98
C ALA A 35 -6.45 -13.70 9.86
N THR A 36 -6.65 -13.24 8.63
CA THR A 36 -7.26 -11.94 8.33
C THR A 36 -8.33 -12.06 7.25
N GLY A 37 -9.32 -11.17 7.30
CA GLY A 37 -10.35 -11.12 6.25
C GLY A 37 -9.79 -10.61 4.93
N TYR A 38 -9.09 -9.48 4.97
CA TYR A 38 -8.59 -8.78 3.80
C TYR A 38 -7.09 -8.48 3.90
N VAL A 39 -6.47 -8.33 2.72
CA VAL A 39 -5.10 -7.85 2.57
C VAL A 39 -5.05 -6.78 1.49
N SER A 40 -4.08 -5.89 1.56
CA SER A 40 -3.72 -5.04 0.42
C SER A 40 -2.47 -5.58 -0.28
N ASN A 41 -2.33 -5.34 -1.57
CA ASN A 41 -1.18 -5.83 -2.35
C ASN A 41 0.15 -5.22 -1.86
N ASP A 42 0.15 -3.95 -1.47
CA ASP A 42 1.31 -3.26 -0.91
C ASP A 42 1.73 -3.86 0.44
N ALA A 43 0.79 -4.11 1.36
CA ALA A 43 1.12 -4.75 2.64
C ALA A 43 1.72 -6.14 2.46
N VAL A 44 1.20 -6.94 1.51
CA VAL A 44 1.76 -8.26 1.18
C VAL A 44 3.17 -8.14 0.61
N LYS A 45 3.40 -7.17 -0.29
CA LYS A 45 4.73 -6.95 -0.90
C LYS A 45 5.74 -6.40 0.10
N GLU A 46 5.33 -5.49 0.96
CA GLU A 46 6.19 -4.95 2.02
C GLU A 46 6.53 -6.04 3.04
N LEU A 47 5.58 -6.91 3.40
CA LEU A 47 5.85 -8.09 4.21
C LEU A 47 6.88 -9.02 3.53
N HIS A 48 6.68 -9.32 2.24
CA HIS A 48 7.61 -10.13 1.46
C HIS A 48 9.01 -9.52 1.46
N LYS A 49 9.12 -8.21 1.21
CA LYS A 49 10.40 -7.50 1.21
C LYS A 49 11.10 -7.51 2.57
N ILE A 50 10.36 -7.37 3.68
CA ILE A 50 10.92 -7.50 5.02
C ILE A 50 11.51 -8.90 5.23
N LEU A 51 10.81 -9.93 4.76
CA LEU A 51 11.25 -11.33 4.89
C LEU A 51 12.46 -11.66 4.02
N GLU A 52 12.57 -11.07 2.82
CA GLU A 52 13.75 -11.18 1.95
C GLU A 52 14.97 -10.49 2.56
N ASP A 53 14.80 -9.27 3.08
CA ASP A 53 15.88 -8.46 3.64
C ASP A 53 16.26 -8.86 5.08
N SER A 54 15.49 -9.75 5.71
CA SER A 54 15.72 -10.19 7.10
C SER A 54 16.74 -11.33 7.17
N GLU A 55 17.74 -11.16 8.02
CA GLU A 55 18.66 -12.24 8.41
C GLU A 55 17.96 -13.32 9.28
N HIS A 56 16.74 -13.07 9.75
CA HIS A 56 15.96 -13.98 10.58
C HIS A 56 15.06 -14.88 9.75
N SER A 57 15.19 -16.19 9.94
CA SER A 57 14.38 -17.22 9.30
C SER A 57 13.02 -17.37 10.01
N GLN A 58 12.16 -16.35 9.94
CA GLN A 58 10.82 -16.39 10.53
C GLN A 58 9.90 -17.37 9.77
N LYS A 59 9.14 -18.18 10.50
CA LYS A 59 8.07 -19.00 9.93
C LYS A 59 6.77 -18.23 9.86
N ILE A 60 6.13 -18.19 8.69
CA ILE A 60 4.92 -17.41 8.43
C ILE A 60 3.83 -18.31 7.86
N ASN A 61 2.67 -18.35 8.50
CA ASN A 61 1.45 -18.90 7.93
C ASN A 61 0.38 -17.80 7.89
N LEU A 62 -0.11 -17.47 6.71
CA LEU A 62 -1.09 -16.42 6.46
C LEU A 62 -2.37 -17.00 5.86
N LEU A 63 -3.51 -16.87 6.55
CA LEU A 63 -4.84 -17.13 5.99
C LEU A 63 -5.50 -15.82 5.57
N VAL A 64 -5.98 -15.77 4.33
CA VAL A 64 -6.79 -14.68 3.77
C VAL A 64 -8.21 -15.19 3.52
N GLY A 65 -9.17 -14.63 4.26
CA GLY A 65 -10.49 -15.25 4.41
C GLY A 65 -11.61 -14.77 3.51
N MET A 66 -11.49 -13.57 2.89
CA MET A 66 -12.63 -12.95 2.18
C MET A 66 -12.44 -12.86 0.67
N HIS A 67 -11.25 -12.52 0.21
CA HIS A 67 -11.02 -12.16 -1.19
C HIS A 67 -11.38 -13.22 -2.21
N TYR A 68 -11.22 -14.52 -1.91
CA TYR A 68 -11.52 -15.59 -2.86
C TYR A 68 -13.01 -15.62 -3.24
N LEU A 69 -13.88 -15.35 -2.27
CA LEU A 69 -15.33 -15.35 -2.45
C LEU A 69 -15.92 -14.00 -2.83
N GLU A 70 -15.18 -12.91 -2.65
CA GLU A 70 -15.64 -11.54 -2.93
C GLU A 70 -14.92 -10.89 -4.12
N GLY A 71 -13.93 -11.56 -4.67
CA GLY A 71 -13.09 -11.10 -5.77
C GLY A 71 -11.79 -10.45 -5.29
N PHE A 72 -10.70 -10.86 -5.94
CA PHE A 72 -9.38 -10.24 -5.86
C PHE A 72 -9.25 -9.11 -6.87
N THR A 73 -8.36 -8.16 -6.61
CA THR A 73 -7.66 -7.49 -7.71
C THR A 73 -6.52 -8.39 -8.20
N ARG A 74 -6.10 -8.25 -9.45
CA ARG A 74 -4.96 -9.01 -10.00
C ARG A 74 -3.68 -8.77 -9.20
N PRO A 75 -3.32 -7.53 -8.80
CA PRO A 75 -2.16 -7.28 -7.94
C PRO A 75 -2.22 -7.99 -6.59
N GLN A 76 -3.37 -8.02 -5.91
CA GLN A 76 -3.52 -8.74 -4.63
C GLN A 76 -3.25 -10.23 -4.78
N TYR A 77 -3.86 -10.87 -5.78
CA TYR A 77 -3.68 -12.30 -6.03
C TYR A 77 -2.23 -12.64 -6.38
N ASN A 78 -1.62 -11.88 -7.29
CA ASN A 78 -0.24 -12.10 -7.70
C ASN A 78 0.74 -11.93 -6.52
N SER A 79 0.60 -10.87 -5.72
CA SER A 79 1.46 -10.65 -4.54
C SER A 79 1.37 -11.78 -3.52
N LEU A 80 0.17 -12.35 -3.30
CA LEU A 80 -0.01 -13.51 -2.42
C LEU A 80 0.61 -14.78 -3.00
N CYS A 81 0.51 -15.00 -4.31
CA CYS A 81 1.16 -16.16 -4.97
C CYS A 81 2.69 -16.06 -4.88
N GLU A 82 3.26 -14.88 -5.07
CA GLU A 82 4.70 -14.65 -4.96
C GLU A 82 5.20 -14.83 -3.54
N LEU A 83 4.48 -14.29 -2.55
CA LEU A 83 4.79 -14.53 -1.13
C LEU A 83 4.71 -16.01 -0.79
N ASN A 84 3.68 -16.73 -1.28
CA ASN A 84 3.55 -18.16 -1.04
C ASN A 84 4.71 -18.96 -1.66
N HIS A 85 5.11 -18.61 -2.88
CA HIS A 85 6.24 -19.25 -3.56
C HIS A 85 7.53 -19.07 -2.73
N PHE A 86 7.85 -17.83 -2.36
CA PHE A 86 8.99 -17.53 -1.49
C PHE A 86 8.97 -18.31 -0.18
N LEU A 87 7.84 -18.31 0.55
CA LEU A 87 7.73 -19.01 1.82
C LEU A 87 7.91 -20.54 1.68
N GLN A 88 7.44 -21.12 0.58
CA GLN A 88 7.58 -22.55 0.32
C GLN A 88 9.01 -22.93 -0.10
N GLU A 89 9.66 -22.17 -0.96
CA GLU A 89 11.06 -22.39 -1.36
C GLU A 89 12.02 -22.30 -0.17
N GLU A 90 11.81 -21.30 0.69
CA GLU A 90 12.61 -21.09 1.90
C GLU A 90 12.18 -22.00 3.07
N GLN A 91 11.19 -22.88 2.89
CA GLN A 91 10.61 -23.73 3.93
C GLN A 91 10.15 -22.95 5.18
N ARG A 92 9.66 -21.73 4.96
CA ARG A 92 9.25 -20.78 5.99
C ARG A 92 7.73 -20.73 6.21
N GLY A 93 6.93 -21.52 5.52
CA GLY A 93 5.49 -21.60 5.68
C GLY A 93 4.70 -21.49 4.38
N ALA A 94 3.48 -20.95 4.44
CA ALA A 94 2.62 -20.83 3.27
C ALA A 94 1.54 -19.75 3.43
N VAL A 95 0.95 -19.38 2.28
CA VAL A 95 -0.26 -18.56 2.20
C VAL A 95 -1.46 -19.47 1.93
N TYR A 96 -2.49 -19.31 2.73
CA TYR A 96 -3.76 -20.02 2.65
C TYR A 96 -4.89 -19.05 2.28
N ILE A 97 -5.86 -19.53 1.56
CA ILE A 97 -7.12 -18.83 1.32
C ILE A 97 -8.28 -19.69 1.80
N SER A 98 -9.41 -19.07 2.14
CA SER A 98 -10.63 -19.77 2.53
C SER A 98 -11.59 -19.83 1.32
N PRO A 99 -11.64 -20.96 0.59
CA PRO A 99 -12.41 -21.02 -0.67
C PRO A 99 -13.88 -21.35 -0.47
N ARG A 100 -14.29 -21.77 0.73
CA ARG A 100 -15.65 -22.25 1.00
C ARG A 100 -16.44 -21.40 1.98
N VAL A 101 -15.76 -20.70 2.88
CA VAL A 101 -16.36 -19.91 3.95
C VAL A 101 -15.70 -18.56 4.02
N LYS A 102 -16.49 -17.49 4.15
CA LYS A 102 -15.99 -16.13 4.40
C LYS A 102 -15.49 -16.03 5.82
N PHE A 103 -14.17 -16.00 5.99
CA PHE A 103 -13.56 -15.72 7.29
C PHE A 103 -13.24 -14.23 7.42
N HIS A 104 -13.90 -13.54 8.33
CA HIS A 104 -13.76 -12.10 8.54
C HIS A 104 -13.03 -11.74 9.86
N GLY A 105 -12.42 -12.71 10.52
CA GLY A 105 -11.60 -12.49 11.71
C GLY A 105 -10.30 -11.72 11.40
N LYS A 106 -9.71 -11.13 12.42
CA LYS A 106 -8.39 -10.49 12.37
C LYS A 106 -7.64 -10.92 13.63
N MET A 107 -6.81 -11.92 13.45
CA MET A 107 -6.10 -12.61 14.51
C MET A 107 -4.64 -12.78 14.11
N TYR A 108 -3.74 -12.42 15.00
CA TYR A 108 -2.29 -12.49 14.77
C TYR A 108 -1.62 -13.07 16.01
N SER A 109 -0.70 -13.99 15.83
CA SER A 109 0.12 -14.55 16.89
C SER A 109 1.59 -14.44 16.54
N PHE A 110 2.39 -14.01 17.50
CA PHE A 110 3.81 -13.77 17.40
C PHE A 110 4.52 -14.58 18.49
N LYS A 111 5.27 -15.60 18.11
CA LYS A 111 5.95 -16.50 19.01
C LYS A 111 7.47 -16.37 18.84
N SER A 112 8.16 -16.05 19.90
CA SER A 112 9.61 -16.09 20.02
C SER A 112 10.03 -17.33 20.83
N GLN A 113 11.32 -17.46 21.13
CA GLN A 113 11.82 -18.58 21.95
C GLN A 113 11.23 -18.59 23.36
N ASN A 114 10.99 -17.43 23.95
CA ASN A 114 10.61 -17.27 25.35
C ASN A 114 9.23 -16.66 25.59
N GLU A 115 8.64 -16.06 24.58
CA GLU A 115 7.40 -15.30 24.70
C GLU A 115 6.43 -15.59 23.56
N ILE A 116 5.16 -15.49 23.87
CA ILE A 116 4.11 -15.52 22.89
C ILE A 116 3.17 -14.34 23.11
N HIS A 117 2.84 -13.65 22.03
CA HIS A 117 1.92 -12.52 22.02
C HIS A 117 0.84 -12.73 20.99
N GLY A 118 -0.33 -12.16 21.26
CA GLY A 118 -1.44 -12.19 20.32
C GLY A 118 -2.06 -10.82 20.12
N LEU A 119 -2.59 -10.59 18.92
CA LEU A 119 -3.45 -9.45 18.60
C LEU A 119 -4.75 -9.96 17.99
N ILE A 120 -5.88 -9.49 18.50
CA ILE A 120 -7.22 -9.80 17.97
C ILE A 120 -8.09 -8.54 17.99
N GLY A 121 -8.80 -8.27 16.90
CA GLY A 121 -9.65 -7.07 16.80
C GLY A 121 -10.12 -6.75 15.40
N SER A 122 -10.04 -5.47 15.02
CA SER A 122 -10.61 -4.96 13.78
C SER A 122 -9.62 -4.84 12.61
N ALA A 123 -8.31 -4.73 12.86
CA ALA A 123 -7.31 -4.42 11.84
C ALA A 123 -6.99 -5.60 10.92
N ASN A 124 -7.22 -5.42 9.62
CA ASN A 124 -6.77 -6.34 8.58
C ASN A 124 -5.26 -6.19 8.29
N LEU A 125 -4.67 -7.12 7.52
CA LEU A 125 -3.32 -6.99 7.00
C LEU A 125 -3.34 -6.06 5.77
N THR A 126 -3.55 -4.77 6.03
CA THR A 126 -3.63 -3.74 4.99
C THR A 126 -2.51 -2.72 5.10
N CYS A 127 -2.23 -2.21 6.30
CA CYS A 127 -1.26 -1.14 6.49
C CYS A 127 -0.71 -1.12 7.93
N PHE A 128 0.22 -2.02 8.26
CA PHE A 128 0.81 -2.03 9.61
C PHE A 128 2.02 -1.12 9.77
N TRP A 129 2.61 -0.67 8.68
CA TRP A 129 3.76 0.24 8.70
C TRP A 129 3.39 1.69 8.52
N ASP A 130 2.21 1.95 7.93
CA ASP A 130 1.71 3.30 7.75
C ASP A 130 0.22 3.36 8.09
N ASN A 131 -0.19 4.37 8.83
CA ASN A 131 -1.53 4.48 9.40
C ASN A 131 -2.35 5.55 8.67
N THR A 132 -2.40 5.45 7.35
CA THR A 132 -2.96 6.46 6.47
C THR A 132 -4.40 6.21 6.02
N GLU A 133 -4.98 5.04 6.40
CA GLU A 133 -6.37 4.73 6.07
C GLU A 133 -7.36 5.49 6.95
N ARG A 134 -8.55 5.79 6.41
CA ARG A 134 -9.64 6.45 7.15
C ARG A 134 -10.26 5.57 8.26
N THR A 135 -9.79 4.35 8.41
CA THR A 135 -10.30 3.41 9.38
C THR A 135 -9.50 3.48 10.67
N TYR A 136 -10.18 3.79 11.76
CA TYR A 136 -9.58 3.77 13.09
C TYR A 136 -9.68 2.36 13.66
N GLU A 137 -8.55 1.67 13.72
CA GLU A 137 -8.49 0.28 14.13
C GLU A 137 -8.20 0.11 15.62
N THR A 138 -8.74 -0.93 16.19
CA THR A 138 -8.50 -1.31 17.58
C THR A 138 -8.20 -2.80 17.68
N MET A 139 -7.18 -3.14 18.46
CA MET A 139 -6.78 -4.52 18.72
C MET A 139 -6.61 -4.76 20.22
N LEU A 140 -6.95 -5.94 20.65
CA LEU A 140 -6.64 -6.44 21.98
C LEU A 140 -5.27 -7.14 21.94
N HIS A 141 -4.29 -6.61 22.67
CA HIS A 141 -2.98 -7.23 22.81
C HIS A 141 -2.98 -8.20 24.00
N LEU A 142 -2.74 -9.46 23.72
CA LEU A 142 -2.62 -10.57 24.66
C LEU A 142 -1.15 -10.82 24.94
N SER A 143 -0.67 -10.48 26.15
CA SER A 143 0.69 -10.74 26.62
C SER A 143 0.74 -11.80 27.73
N ASN A 144 -0.42 -12.25 28.23
CA ASN A 144 -0.50 -13.40 29.12
C ASN A 144 -0.27 -14.68 28.33
N PHE A 145 0.66 -15.53 28.78
CA PHE A 145 1.09 -16.74 28.08
C PHE A 145 -0.08 -17.69 27.76
N GLN A 146 -0.99 -17.95 28.71
CA GLN A 146 -2.11 -18.86 28.50
C GLN A 146 -3.09 -18.34 27.44
N MET A 147 -3.43 -17.05 27.50
CA MET A 147 -4.34 -16.42 26.54
C MET A 147 -3.73 -16.32 25.15
N ALA A 148 -2.46 -15.93 25.07
CA ALA A 148 -1.76 -15.83 23.80
C ALA A 148 -1.53 -17.19 23.15
N SER A 149 -1.19 -18.24 23.95
CA SER A 149 -1.08 -19.63 23.47
C SER A 149 -2.42 -20.16 22.99
N LYS A 150 -3.51 -19.85 23.69
CA LYS A 150 -4.84 -20.23 23.22
C LYS A 150 -5.16 -19.59 21.88
N LEU A 151 -4.91 -18.29 21.71
CA LEU A 151 -5.11 -17.60 20.43
C LEU A 151 -4.25 -18.20 19.32
N HIS A 152 -2.99 -18.55 19.62
CA HIS A 152 -2.11 -19.22 18.66
C HIS A 152 -2.73 -20.54 18.14
N ASN A 153 -3.16 -21.42 19.06
CA ASN A 153 -3.79 -22.68 18.71
C ASN A 153 -5.12 -22.48 17.95
N ASP A 154 -5.91 -21.47 18.33
CA ASP A 154 -7.15 -21.13 17.63
C ASP A 154 -6.87 -20.69 16.18
N ILE A 155 -5.80 -19.90 15.93
CA ILE A 155 -5.39 -19.54 14.57
C ILE A 155 -4.93 -20.75 13.77
N GLU A 156 -4.13 -21.64 14.35
CA GLU A 156 -3.72 -22.89 13.71
C GLU A 156 -4.94 -23.73 13.27
N GLN A 157 -5.91 -23.89 14.17
CA GLN A 157 -7.14 -24.62 13.85
C GLN A 157 -7.95 -23.96 12.73
N VAL A 158 -8.07 -22.63 12.75
CA VAL A 158 -8.72 -21.86 11.68
C VAL A 158 -8.01 -22.09 10.34
N ILE A 159 -6.68 -22.03 10.30
CA ILE A 159 -5.90 -22.31 9.09
C ILE A 159 -6.11 -23.75 8.62
N GLN A 160 -6.07 -24.73 9.52
CA GLN A 160 -6.23 -26.15 9.20
C GLN A 160 -7.64 -26.49 8.68
N GLN A 161 -8.68 -25.90 9.26
CA GLN A 161 -10.07 -26.22 8.92
C GLN A 161 -10.62 -25.43 7.72
N LEU A 162 -10.21 -24.18 7.56
CA LEU A 162 -10.74 -23.27 6.52
C LEU A 162 -9.77 -23.03 5.38
N GLY A 163 -8.48 -23.18 5.63
CA GLY A 163 -7.42 -22.81 4.70
C GLY A 163 -7.10 -23.91 3.68
N VAL A 164 -6.94 -23.49 2.43
CA VAL A 164 -6.32 -24.27 1.37
C VAL A 164 -5.17 -23.42 0.83
N THR A 165 -3.99 -24.02 0.65
CA THR A 165 -2.81 -23.30 0.12
C THR A 165 -3.15 -22.69 -1.23
N ILE A 166 -2.80 -21.43 -1.43
CA ILE A 166 -3.24 -20.63 -2.60
C ILE A 166 -2.91 -21.28 -3.95
N ASN A 167 -1.82 -22.03 -4.04
CA ASN A 167 -1.41 -22.76 -5.26
C ASN A 167 -2.20 -24.06 -5.51
N LYS A 168 -3.06 -24.48 -4.56
CA LYS A 168 -3.91 -25.67 -4.67
C LYS A 168 -5.38 -25.35 -4.96
N VAL A 169 -5.74 -24.09 -5.04
CA VAL A 169 -7.08 -23.67 -5.43
C VAL A 169 -7.12 -23.24 -6.88
N GLU A 170 -8.30 -23.30 -7.48
CA GLU A 170 -8.51 -22.80 -8.83
C GLU A 170 -8.20 -21.29 -8.90
N LYS A 171 -7.42 -20.89 -9.92
CA LYS A 171 -7.08 -19.49 -10.13
C LYS A 171 -8.35 -18.70 -10.44
N PRO A 172 -8.61 -17.58 -9.76
CA PRO A 172 -9.72 -16.71 -10.09
C PRO A 172 -9.66 -16.26 -11.56
N THR A 173 -10.80 -16.30 -12.25
CA THR A 173 -10.94 -15.80 -13.63
C THR A 173 -11.38 -14.34 -13.66
N ASP A 174 -12.22 -13.94 -12.69
CA ASP A 174 -12.74 -12.60 -12.56
C ASP A 174 -11.93 -11.81 -11.52
N PHE A 175 -11.23 -10.79 -12.00
CA PHE A 175 -10.52 -9.83 -11.16
C PHE A 175 -11.20 -8.48 -11.19
N LYS A 176 -11.14 -7.75 -10.08
CA LYS A 176 -11.55 -6.33 -10.04
C LYS A 176 -10.52 -5.51 -10.83
N GLU A 177 -10.94 -4.83 -11.89
CA GLU A 177 -10.04 -4.18 -12.86
C GLU A 177 -9.85 -2.67 -12.62
N HIS A 178 -10.36 -2.10 -11.54
CA HIS A 178 -10.20 -0.68 -11.25
C HIS A 178 -9.16 -0.39 -10.18
N ASN A 179 -8.62 0.82 -10.18
CA ASN A 179 -7.69 1.27 -9.15
C ASN A 179 -8.45 1.52 -7.84
N VAL A 180 -8.40 0.56 -6.91
CA VAL A 180 -9.07 0.62 -5.61
C VAL A 180 -8.25 1.34 -4.53
N HIS A 181 -6.98 1.69 -4.81
CA HIS A 181 -6.02 2.10 -3.78
C HIS A 181 -6.31 3.47 -3.15
N LEU A 182 -7.09 4.30 -3.84
CA LEU A 182 -7.51 5.61 -3.32
C LEU A 182 -8.91 5.61 -2.70
N GLU A 183 -9.64 4.49 -2.80
CA GLU A 183 -10.96 4.37 -2.19
C GLU A 183 -10.85 4.47 -0.66
N LYS A 184 -11.67 5.35 -0.05
CA LYS A 184 -11.70 5.57 1.40
C LYS A 184 -10.35 6.00 2.02
N TYR A 185 -9.39 6.44 1.20
CA TYR A 185 -8.09 6.89 1.68
C TYR A 185 -8.20 8.26 2.37
N LEU A 186 -7.47 8.44 3.48
CA LEU A 186 -7.49 9.70 4.22
C LEU A 186 -6.90 10.85 3.38
N GLY A 187 -7.63 11.96 3.31
CA GLY A 187 -7.19 13.13 2.51
C GLY A 187 -7.45 13.00 1.00
N VAL A 188 -8.19 11.98 0.58
CA VAL A 188 -8.61 11.77 -0.81
C VAL A 188 -10.13 11.79 -0.90
N GLU A 189 -10.65 12.49 -1.91
CA GLU A 189 -12.08 12.58 -2.19
C GLU A 189 -12.36 12.15 -3.63
N LYS A 190 -13.52 11.56 -3.86
CA LYS A 190 -14.00 11.25 -5.21
C LYS A 190 -14.99 12.32 -5.62
N ILE A 191 -14.77 12.95 -6.76
CA ILE A 191 -15.70 13.90 -7.36
C ILE A 191 -16.49 13.24 -8.50
N SER A 192 -17.63 13.81 -8.88
CA SER A 192 -18.47 13.26 -9.93
C SER A 192 -17.82 13.37 -11.31
N ASP A 193 -18.09 12.41 -12.18
CA ASP A 193 -17.56 12.37 -13.54
C ASP A 193 -17.97 13.62 -14.33
N SER A 194 -19.21 14.09 -14.17
CA SER A 194 -19.69 15.33 -14.79
C SER A 194 -18.87 16.58 -14.39
N LYS A 195 -18.40 16.62 -13.13
CA LYS A 195 -17.54 17.71 -12.66
C LYS A 195 -16.13 17.58 -13.25
N VAL A 196 -15.62 16.39 -13.37
CA VAL A 196 -14.32 16.12 -14.04
C VAL A 196 -14.38 16.57 -15.47
N GLU A 197 -15.39 16.14 -16.24
CA GLU A 197 -15.58 16.52 -17.64
C GLU A 197 -15.67 18.05 -17.79
N GLN A 198 -16.46 18.71 -16.94
CA GLN A 198 -16.58 20.17 -16.93
C GLN A 198 -15.23 20.86 -16.72
N LEU A 199 -14.43 20.41 -15.74
CA LEU A 199 -13.13 21.02 -15.44
C LEU A 199 -12.12 20.76 -16.56
N PHE A 200 -12.05 19.54 -17.05
CA PHE A 200 -11.10 19.16 -18.12
C PHE A 200 -11.46 19.73 -19.50
N SER A 201 -12.69 20.20 -19.72
CA SER A 201 -13.09 20.93 -20.93
C SER A 201 -12.69 22.39 -20.94
N GLN A 202 -12.31 22.97 -19.80
CA GLN A 202 -11.90 24.38 -19.70
C GLN A 202 -10.52 24.62 -20.33
N ILE A 203 -10.36 25.80 -20.90
CA ILE A 203 -9.05 26.25 -21.41
C ILE A 203 -8.17 26.63 -20.22
N SER A 204 -6.99 26.02 -20.15
CA SER A 204 -6.01 26.31 -19.12
C SER A 204 -5.01 27.38 -19.59
N ALA A 205 -4.70 28.35 -18.71
CA ALA A 205 -3.68 29.34 -18.99
C ALA A 205 -2.27 28.74 -19.03
N TYR A 206 -2.03 27.71 -18.21
CA TYR A 206 -0.75 27.00 -18.14
C TYR A 206 -0.95 25.51 -18.28
N HIS A 207 -0.07 24.87 -19.08
CA HIS A 207 -0.09 23.45 -19.38
C HIS A 207 1.34 22.89 -19.40
N PHE A 208 1.60 21.89 -18.58
CA PHE A 208 2.92 21.27 -18.44
C PHE A 208 2.80 19.75 -18.66
N ASN A 209 3.59 19.23 -19.61
CA ASN A 209 3.78 17.78 -19.80
C ASN A 209 5.05 17.36 -19.06
N LEU A 210 4.89 16.84 -17.85
CA LEU A 210 5.97 16.49 -16.93
C LEU A 210 6.43 15.05 -17.19
N PRO A 211 7.65 14.80 -17.72
CA PRO A 211 8.11 13.45 -18.00
C PRO A 211 8.22 12.59 -16.75
N VAL A 212 7.76 11.36 -16.83
CA VAL A 212 7.91 10.35 -15.78
C VAL A 212 9.30 9.72 -15.93
N LYS A 213 10.13 9.83 -14.88
CA LYS A 213 11.49 9.27 -14.87
C LYS A 213 11.47 7.85 -14.33
N THR A 214 12.10 6.93 -15.06
CA THR A 214 12.03 5.47 -14.82
C THR A 214 13.37 4.83 -14.46
N PHE A 215 14.47 5.60 -14.38
CA PHE A 215 15.75 5.03 -13.96
C PHE A 215 15.67 4.45 -12.52
N PRO A 216 16.54 3.49 -12.16
CA PRO A 216 16.43 2.75 -10.89
C PRO A 216 16.38 3.65 -9.64
N GLU A 217 17.13 4.75 -9.62
CA GLU A 217 17.19 5.71 -8.51
C GLU A 217 16.10 6.79 -8.59
N SER A 218 15.18 6.68 -9.54
CA SER A 218 14.07 7.64 -9.66
C SER A 218 13.19 7.61 -8.42
N SER A 219 12.62 8.78 -8.11
CA SER A 219 11.72 8.89 -6.95
C SER A 219 10.42 8.08 -7.09
N LEU A 220 10.11 7.57 -8.29
CA LEU A 220 9.01 6.64 -8.52
C LEU A 220 9.39 5.21 -8.10
N ASN A 221 10.68 4.86 -8.13
CA ASN A 221 11.22 3.56 -7.78
C ASN A 221 11.84 3.50 -6.37
N ARG A 222 11.39 4.35 -5.44
CA ARG A 222 11.90 4.45 -4.07
C ARG A 222 11.82 3.14 -3.29
N PHE A 223 10.87 2.29 -3.58
CA PHE A 223 10.72 0.98 -2.95
C PHE A 223 12.00 0.14 -3.03
N PHE A 224 12.77 0.26 -4.12
CA PHE A 224 14.02 -0.47 -4.32
C PHE A 224 15.23 0.22 -3.66
N ALA A 225 15.07 1.42 -3.13
CA ALA A 225 16.13 2.10 -2.41
C ALA A 225 16.34 1.48 -1.03
N LYS A 226 17.55 1.65 -0.47
CA LYS A 226 17.85 1.24 0.90
C LYS A 226 16.79 1.77 1.87
N GLY A 227 16.15 0.86 2.60
CA GLY A 227 15.11 1.18 3.57
C GLY A 227 15.58 2.05 4.73
N ARG A 228 14.68 2.37 5.64
CA ARG A 228 14.99 3.15 6.85
C ARG A 228 15.37 2.22 7.98
N LYS A 229 16.54 2.46 8.59
CA LYS A 229 17.00 1.70 9.75
C LYS A 229 16.14 2.05 10.97
N ASN A 230 15.51 1.05 11.59
CA ASN A 230 14.77 1.26 12.83
C ASN A 230 15.72 1.32 14.05
N LYS A 231 15.18 1.61 15.24
CA LYS A 231 15.97 1.71 16.48
C LYS A 231 16.67 0.39 16.89
N ARG A 232 16.21 -0.76 16.37
CA ARG A 232 16.79 -2.09 16.63
C ARG A 232 17.83 -2.50 15.58
N GLY A 233 18.11 -1.63 14.61
CA GLY A 233 19.11 -1.89 13.58
C GLY A 233 18.59 -2.54 12.30
N PHE A 234 17.28 -2.89 12.20
CA PHE A 234 16.68 -3.47 11.00
C PHE A 234 16.35 -2.37 9.97
N TYR A 235 16.52 -2.71 8.71
CA TYR A 235 16.06 -1.87 7.61
C TYR A 235 14.60 -2.22 7.30
N LEU A 236 13.70 -1.22 7.40
CA LEU A 236 12.34 -1.32 6.90
C LEU A 236 12.31 -0.84 5.45
N PRO A 237 11.66 -1.54 4.53
CA PRO A 237 11.54 -1.10 3.14
C PRO A 237 10.84 0.24 3.06
N ARG A 238 11.04 0.95 1.95
CA ARG A 238 10.19 2.08 1.61
C ARG A 238 8.81 1.55 1.22
N PRO A 239 7.71 2.24 1.58
CA PRO A 239 6.38 1.85 1.12
C PRO A 239 6.34 1.73 -0.41
N TRP A 240 5.65 0.72 -0.92
CA TRP A 240 5.56 0.48 -2.37
C TRP A 240 5.05 1.70 -3.13
N TYR A 241 4.05 2.39 -2.57
CA TYR A 241 3.47 3.58 -3.19
C TYR A 241 4.16 4.88 -2.81
N GLU A 242 5.23 4.90 -1.99
CA GLU A 242 5.98 6.15 -1.74
C GLU A 242 6.61 6.64 -3.04
N ALA A 243 6.09 7.75 -3.58
CA ALA A 243 6.53 8.30 -4.85
C ALA A 243 6.47 9.82 -4.89
N GLU A 244 7.32 10.41 -5.72
CA GLU A 244 7.27 11.80 -6.14
C GLU A 244 7.77 11.94 -7.57
N LEU A 245 7.40 13.02 -8.24
CA LEU A 245 7.91 13.37 -9.56
C LEU A 245 9.01 14.43 -9.41
N ILE A 246 10.18 14.14 -9.97
CA ILE A 246 11.29 15.10 -10.03
C ILE A 246 11.19 15.91 -11.33
N VAL A 247 10.67 17.12 -11.20
CA VAL A 247 10.44 18.04 -12.32
C VAL A 247 11.78 18.62 -12.82
N SER A 248 11.96 18.64 -14.13
CA SER A 248 13.20 19.17 -14.74
C SER A 248 13.26 20.70 -14.69
N THR A 249 14.48 21.24 -14.73
CA THR A 249 14.74 22.69 -14.68
C THR A 249 14.02 23.47 -15.79
N LYS A 250 13.79 22.86 -16.95
CA LYS A 250 13.02 23.44 -18.06
C LYS A 250 11.64 23.93 -17.59
N PHE A 251 10.92 23.08 -16.84
CA PHE A 251 9.58 23.43 -16.34
C PHE A 251 9.64 24.34 -15.12
N LEU A 252 10.68 24.17 -14.28
CA LEU A 252 10.87 25.03 -13.12
C LEU A 252 11.10 26.49 -13.51
N SER A 253 11.64 26.76 -14.69
CA SER A 253 11.87 28.11 -15.21
C SER A 253 10.67 28.68 -15.96
N ALA A 254 9.69 27.85 -16.28
CA ALA A 254 8.52 28.29 -17.06
C ALA A 254 7.58 29.13 -16.20
N ASP A 255 6.95 30.12 -16.84
CA ASP A 255 5.92 30.93 -16.20
C ASP A 255 4.71 30.07 -15.81
N GLY A 256 4.13 30.42 -14.66
CA GLY A 256 2.94 29.74 -14.15
C GLY A 256 3.19 28.39 -13.46
N TYR A 257 4.38 27.80 -13.51
CA TYR A 257 4.64 26.57 -12.74
C TYR A 257 4.51 26.84 -11.22
N PRO A 258 3.75 25.99 -10.47
CA PRO A 258 3.48 26.23 -9.04
C PRO A 258 4.70 25.90 -8.16
N LYS A 259 5.67 26.82 -8.07
CA LYS A 259 6.91 26.66 -7.30
C LYS A 259 6.67 26.84 -5.82
N GLN A 260 7.14 25.88 -5.02
CA GLN A 260 7.09 25.93 -3.54
C GLN A 260 5.69 26.29 -3.02
N LYS A 261 4.67 25.70 -3.63
CA LYS A 261 3.26 25.92 -3.32
C LYS A 261 2.58 24.65 -2.91
N GLU A 262 1.53 24.81 -2.12
CA GLU A 262 0.53 23.81 -1.82
C GLU A 262 -0.70 24.09 -2.65
N PHE A 263 -1.33 23.08 -3.20
CA PHE A 263 -2.51 23.18 -4.04
C PHE A 263 -3.27 21.87 -4.11
N THR A 264 -4.56 21.94 -4.35
CA THR A 264 -5.41 20.80 -4.62
C THR A 264 -5.24 20.33 -6.06
N VAL A 265 -5.11 19.03 -6.27
CA VAL A 265 -5.21 18.45 -7.62
C VAL A 265 -6.53 17.73 -7.79
N ILE A 266 -7.08 17.83 -9.01
CA ILE A 266 -8.21 17.04 -9.46
C ILE A 266 -7.71 16.20 -10.62
N THR A 267 -7.86 14.87 -10.50
CA THR A 267 -7.33 13.94 -11.50
C THR A 267 -8.36 13.63 -12.59
N ASP A 268 -7.87 13.19 -13.74
CA ASP A 268 -8.69 12.81 -14.91
C ASP A 268 -9.61 11.60 -14.67
N ASP A 269 -9.37 10.85 -13.60
CA ASP A 269 -10.20 9.74 -13.10
C ASP A 269 -11.01 10.11 -11.84
N GLY A 270 -11.11 11.42 -11.53
CA GLY A 270 -12.01 11.99 -10.54
C GLY A 270 -11.55 11.90 -9.08
N TRP A 271 -10.26 11.72 -8.80
CA TRP A 271 -9.74 11.85 -7.45
C TRP A 271 -9.33 13.29 -7.17
N GLN A 272 -9.56 13.73 -5.94
CA GLN A 272 -9.12 15.03 -5.43
C GLN A 272 -8.27 14.82 -4.19
N PHE A 273 -7.09 15.45 -4.16
CA PHE A 273 -6.19 15.42 -3.01
C PHE A 273 -5.20 16.60 -3.04
N GLU A 274 -4.58 16.86 -1.88
CA GLU A 274 -3.60 17.92 -1.75
C GLU A 274 -2.23 17.50 -2.29
N CYS A 275 -1.62 18.37 -3.07
CA CYS A 275 -0.24 18.25 -3.54
C CYS A 275 0.61 19.44 -3.09
N ASN A 276 1.91 19.27 -3.20
CA ASN A 276 2.87 20.35 -3.02
C ASN A 276 4.06 20.21 -3.97
N THR A 277 4.73 21.32 -4.19
CA THR A 277 6.05 21.36 -4.82
C THR A 277 7.07 21.82 -3.80
N THR A 278 8.07 20.98 -3.53
CA THR A 278 9.10 21.22 -2.50
C THR A 278 10.51 21.09 -3.08
N GLY A 279 11.52 21.21 -2.22
CA GLY A 279 12.93 21.16 -2.62
C GLY A 279 13.39 22.41 -3.36
N GLN A 280 14.59 22.37 -3.92
CA GLN A 280 15.18 23.51 -4.62
C GLN A 280 14.32 23.89 -5.83
N ASN A 281 13.82 25.14 -5.83
CA ASN A 281 12.94 25.70 -6.87
C ASN A 281 11.63 24.92 -7.09
N GLY A 282 11.14 24.12 -6.10
CA GLY A 282 9.90 23.37 -6.24
C GLY A 282 10.01 22.16 -7.16
N LYS A 283 11.19 21.53 -7.26
CA LYS A 283 11.45 20.40 -8.16
C LYS A 283 10.76 19.11 -7.77
N ASN A 284 10.44 18.94 -6.48
CA ASN A 284 9.81 17.73 -5.97
C ASN A 284 8.29 17.93 -5.94
N PHE A 285 7.58 17.28 -6.84
CA PHE A 285 6.12 17.27 -6.89
C PHE A 285 5.60 15.98 -6.25
N SER A 286 4.78 16.08 -5.23
CA SER A 286 4.18 14.94 -4.52
C SER A 286 2.87 15.31 -3.86
N SER A 287 2.11 14.30 -3.39
CA SER A 287 1.01 14.54 -2.46
C SER A 287 1.54 15.08 -1.13
N LYS A 288 0.80 16.05 -0.56
CA LYS A 288 1.14 16.73 0.69
C LYS A 288 0.92 15.79 1.89
N GLY A 289 1.90 15.74 2.79
CA GLY A 289 1.83 14.97 4.03
C GLY A 289 2.07 13.47 3.84
N ASP A 290 1.38 12.84 2.91
CA ASP A 290 1.52 11.43 2.57
C ASP A 290 1.88 11.22 1.10
N GLN A 291 3.14 10.90 0.84
CA GLN A 291 3.66 10.69 -0.52
C GLN A 291 3.12 9.41 -1.19
N THR A 292 2.43 8.54 -0.44
CA THR A 292 1.85 7.32 -1.00
C THR A 292 0.58 7.58 -1.80
N ILE A 293 -0.15 8.67 -1.55
CA ILE A 293 -1.35 9.04 -2.32
C ILE A 293 -1.01 9.22 -3.81
N PHE A 294 0.03 10.01 -4.11
CA PHE A 294 0.48 10.24 -5.48
C PHE A 294 0.95 8.95 -6.15
N GLY A 295 1.67 8.10 -5.41
CA GLY A 295 2.11 6.80 -5.88
C GLY A 295 0.97 5.81 -6.10
N LYS A 296 -0.04 5.78 -5.22
CA LYS A 296 -1.28 5.00 -5.40
C LYS A 296 -2.03 5.42 -6.66
N TRP A 297 -2.05 6.71 -6.94
CA TRP A 297 -2.67 7.21 -8.17
C TRP A 297 -1.93 6.72 -9.42
N ILE A 298 -0.60 6.93 -9.50
CA ILE A 298 0.20 6.55 -10.68
C ILE A 298 0.34 5.02 -10.80
N LYS A 299 0.91 4.38 -9.76
CA LYS A 299 1.21 2.94 -9.82
C LYS A 299 -0.06 2.12 -9.85
N GLY A 300 -1.09 2.51 -9.10
CA GLY A 300 -2.38 1.82 -9.12
C GLY A 300 -3.04 1.82 -10.51
N ARG A 301 -2.86 2.86 -11.31
CA ARG A 301 -3.32 2.88 -12.72
C ARG A 301 -2.53 1.91 -13.59
N LEU A 302 -1.21 1.90 -13.45
CA LEU A 302 -0.33 0.96 -14.17
C LEU A 302 -0.61 -0.49 -13.78
N GLU A 303 -0.92 -0.75 -12.50
CA GLU A 303 -1.30 -2.05 -11.99
C GLU A 303 -2.70 -2.48 -12.49
N ALA A 304 -3.67 -1.57 -12.48
CA ALA A 304 -5.03 -1.84 -12.95
C ALA A 304 -5.08 -2.21 -14.45
N THR A 305 -4.14 -1.68 -15.25
CA THR A 305 -3.99 -1.98 -16.68
C THR A 305 -3.03 -3.14 -16.99
N ASP A 306 -2.57 -3.86 -15.96
CA ASP A 306 -1.59 -4.97 -16.09
C ASP A 306 -0.25 -4.55 -16.74
N CYS A 307 0.06 -3.25 -16.70
CA CYS A 307 1.34 -2.71 -17.20
C CYS A 307 2.47 -2.78 -16.17
N LEU A 308 2.12 -2.92 -14.88
CA LEU A 308 3.05 -2.98 -13.76
C LEU A 308 2.59 -4.07 -12.78
N ARG A 309 3.51 -4.89 -12.31
CA ARG A 309 3.26 -5.74 -11.15
C ARG A 309 3.72 -5.04 -9.88
N THR A 310 2.98 -5.20 -8.80
CA THR A 310 3.38 -4.69 -7.49
C THR A 310 4.74 -5.26 -7.09
N GLY A 311 5.69 -4.39 -6.72
CA GLY A 311 7.04 -4.79 -6.38
C GLY A 311 8.01 -4.88 -7.55
N GLU A 312 7.60 -4.53 -8.78
CA GLU A 312 8.49 -4.38 -9.93
C GLU A 312 8.80 -2.90 -10.22
N PRO A 313 10.01 -2.56 -10.70
CA PRO A 313 10.32 -1.17 -11.03
C PRO A 313 9.46 -0.66 -12.19
N VAL A 314 9.04 0.60 -12.09
CA VAL A 314 8.46 1.30 -13.24
C VAL A 314 9.59 1.59 -14.22
N THR A 315 9.50 1.03 -15.43
CA THR A 315 10.49 1.14 -16.49
C THR A 315 9.95 1.88 -17.72
N GLU A 316 10.80 2.19 -18.69
CA GLU A 316 10.35 2.71 -19.98
C GLU A 316 9.40 1.74 -20.70
N GLU A 317 9.63 0.43 -20.54
CA GLU A 317 8.75 -0.61 -21.09
C GLU A 317 7.36 -0.57 -20.41
N THR A 318 7.30 -0.35 -19.09
CA THR A 318 6.06 -0.14 -18.36
C THR A 318 5.26 1.01 -18.95
N LEU A 319 5.90 2.17 -19.16
CA LEU A 319 5.25 3.36 -19.71
C LEU A 319 4.88 3.18 -21.19
N ARG A 320 5.68 2.46 -21.96
CA ARG A 320 5.39 2.13 -23.35
C ARG A 320 4.16 1.23 -23.47
N LYS A 321 4.02 0.21 -22.60
CA LYS A 321 2.84 -0.64 -22.53
C LYS A 321 1.60 0.16 -22.14
N TYR A 322 1.74 1.05 -21.17
CA TYR A 322 0.67 1.94 -20.73
C TYR A 322 0.28 2.96 -21.80
N GLY A 323 1.22 3.31 -22.70
CA GLY A 323 1.02 4.24 -23.81
C GLY A 323 1.10 5.71 -23.43
N ASN A 324 1.67 6.04 -22.25
CA ASN A 324 1.93 7.40 -21.83
C ASN A 324 3.16 7.46 -20.90
N ASP A 325 4.06 8.42 -21.13
CA ASP A 325 5.31 8.62 -20.40
C ASP A 325 5.39 9.97 -19.67
N HIS A 326 4.29 10.73 -19.64
CA HIS A 326 4.24 12.03 -19.00
C HIS A 326 2.94 12.25 -18.25
N ILE A 327 3.00 13.10 -17.23
CA ILE A 327 1.86 13.60 -16.48
C ILE A 327 1.54 15.00 -16.96
N GLU A 328 0.30 15.23 -17.38
CA GLU A 328 -0.19 16.59 -17.65
C GLU A 328 -0.55 17.28 -16.34
N LEU A 329 -0.04 18.49 -16.16
CA LEU A 329 -0.43 19.40 -15.09
C LEU A 329 -0.99 20.69 -15.74
N ARG A 330 -2.26 21.00 -15.48
CA ARG A 330 -2.96 22.14 -16.07
C ARG A 330 -3.52 23.06 -14.99
N SER A 331 -3.37 24.39 -15.17
CA SER A 331 -4.01 25.38 -14.30
C SER A 331 -5.52 25.41 -14.52
N THR A 332 -6.25 25.84 -13.48
CA THR A 332 -7.65 26.28 -13.58
C THR A 332 -7.75 27.79 -13.35
N ASP A 333 -8.96 28.33 -13.40
CA ASP A 333 -9.23 29.74 -13.03
C ASP A 333 -8.98 29.99 -11.51
N ASN A 334 -9.02 28.93 -10.70
CA ASN A 334 -8.64 28.98 -9.30
C ASN A 334 -7.14 28.64 -9.13
N PRO A 335 -6.28 29.58 -8.68
CA PRO A 335 -4.84 29.37 -8.58
C PRO A 335 -4.43 28.29 -7.58
N ASN A 336 -5.37 27.82 -6.72
CA ASN A 336 -5.15 26.76 -5.75
C ASN A 336 -5.64 25.38 -6.24
N ILE A 337 -6.24 25.28 -7.43
CA ILE A 337 -6.74 24.04 -8.02
C ILE A 337 -6.04 23.77 -9.34
N TRP A 338 -5.48 22.57 -9.47
CA TRP A 338 -4.81 22.11 -10.67
C TRP A 338 -5.41 20.82 -11.18
N LEU A 339 -5.40 20.60 -12.48
CA LEU A 339 -5.83 19.37 -13.11
C LEU A 339 -4.61 18.49 -13.37
N LEU A 340 -4.74 17.21 -13.06
CA LEU A 340 -3.67 16.23 -13.22
C LEU A 340 -4.17 15.07 -14.07
N SER A 341 -3.50 14.77 -15.19
CA SER A 341 -3.87 13.68 -16.08
C SER A 341 -2.70 12.74 -16.36
N PHE A 342 -3.01 11.45 -16.36
CA PHE A 342 -2.07 10.39 -16.73
C PHE A 342 -2.84 9.29 -17.48
N LYS A 343 -3.45 9.64 -18.63
CA LYS A 343 -4.21 8.70 -19.46
C LYS A 343 -3.27 7.85 -20.30
N GLY A 344 -3.40 6.54 -20.17
CA GLY A 344 -2.80 5.59 -21.12
C GLY A 344 -3.51 5.61 -22.48
N LYS A 345 -2.93 4.97 -23.47
CA LYS A 345 -3.63 4.65 -24.70
C LYS A 345 -4.61 3.50 -24.38
N ASN A 346 -5.89 3.72 -24.63
CA ASN A 346 -6.90 2.66 -24.64
C ASN A 346 -6.61 1.69 -25.80
#